data_af9196cc90bcd8e4518c7448ad8bc381
#
_entry.id   af9196cc90bcd8e4518c7448ad8bc381
#
_cell.length_a   1.000
_cell.length_b   1.000
_cell.length_c   1.000
_cell.angle_alpha   90.00
_cell.angle_beta   90.00
_cell.angle_gamma   90.00
#
_symmetry.space_group_name_H-M   'P 1'
#
loop_
_entity.id
_entity.type
_entity.pdbx_description
1 polymer ?
#
loop_
_entity_poly.entity_id
_entity_poly.type
_entity_poly.pdbx_seq_one_letter_code
_entity_poly.pdbx_strand_id
1 'polypeptide(L)'
;DYATNIARNTQFMVEHPDLELPKILAHSAETLTSMLNDVINAFILSDEAKAFEVIEMDNIIDNNNREIFILFKEKTKSNSEFLRQFIVFTNISRYVERAADHTTNIAEDIIFQINGKIVRHDENI
;
A
#
# COMPACT_ATOMS: atom_id res chain seq x y z
N ASP A 1 5.06 6.04 -11.68
CA ASP A 1 4.23 5.06 -12.29
C ASP A 1 3.03 4.66 -11.48
N TYR A 2 3.23 4.13 -10.26
CA TYR A 2 2.10 3.82 -9.38
C TYR A 2 1.33 5.08 -9.01
N ALA A 3 2.03 6.18 -8.73
CA ALA A 3 1.41 7.47 -8.44
C ALA A 3 0.57 7.96 -9.63
N THR A 4 1.07 7.81 -10.84
CA THR A 4 0.34 8.17 -12.06
C THR A 4 -0.93 7.33 -12.22
N ASN A 5 -0.85 6.03 -11.96
CA ASN A 5 -1.99 5.14 -12.04
C ASN A 5 -3.04 5.44 -10.97
N ILE A 6 -2.61 5.78 -9.77
CA ILE A 6 -3.51 6.22 -8.69
C ILE A 6 -4.22 7.52 -9.11
N ALA A 7 -3.48 8.47 -9.67
CA ALA A 7 -4.03 9.75 -10.12
C ALA A 7 -5.09 9.56 -11.21
N ARG A 8 -4.87 8.65 -12.17
CA ARG A 8 -5.85 8.35 -13.21
C ARG A 8 -7.15 7.81 -12.64
N ASN A 9 -7.06 6.91 -11.67
CA ASN A 9 -8.25 6.36 -11.02
C ASN A 9 -8.95 7.42 -10.15
N THR A 10 -8.18 8.32 -9.55
CA THR A 10 -8.72 9.42 -8.76
C THR A 10 -9.51 10.41 -9.62
N GLN A 11 -9.13 10.60 -10.88
CA GLN A 11 -9.85 11.46 -11.81
C GLN A 11 -11.32 11.02 -11.97
N PHE A 12 -11.57 9.72 -11.96
CA PHE A 12 -12.93 9.17 -11.97
C PHE A 12 -13.75 9.71 -10.79
N MET A 13 -13.15 9.82 -9.62
CA MET A 13 -13.82 10.34 -8.42
C MET A 13 -14.13 11.83 -8.53
N VAL A 14 -13.28 12.60 -9.19
CA VAL A 14 -13.51 14.02 -9.45
C VAL A 14 -14.74 14.21 -10.36
N GLU A 15 -14.90 13.34 -11.33
CA GLU A 15 -16.04 13.32 -12.25
C GLU A 15 -17.33 12.79 -11.59
N HIS A 16 -17.19 12.07 -10.47
CA HIS A 16 -18.30 11.47 -9.72
C HIS A 16 -18.19 11.89 -8.24
N PRO A 17 -18.46 13.17 -7.93
CA PRO A 17 -18.24 13.71 -6.58
C PRO A 17 -19.15 13.14 -5.50
N ASP A 18 -20.18 12.40 -5.87
CA ASP A 18 -21.06 11.69 -4.96
C ASP A 18 -20.47 10.37 -4.43
N LEU A 19 -19.34 9.91 -5.00
CA LEU A 19 -18.66 8.71 -4.54
C LEU A 19 -17.77 9.04 -3.34
N GLU A 20 -17.98 8.30 -2.27
CA GLU A 20 -17.15 8.42 -1.08
C GLU A 20 -15.96 7.44 -1.16
N LEU A 21 -14.78 7.95 -0.84
CA LEU A 21 -13.61 7.10 -0.69
C LEU A 21 -13.82 6.15 0.49
N PRO A 22 -13.70 4.82 0.31
CA PRO A 22 -13.81 3.90 1.44
C PRO A 22 -12.77 4.23 2.52
N LYS A 23 -13.21 4.19 3.79
CA LYS A 23 -12.32 4.47 4.92
C LYS A 23 -11.12 3.55 4.96
N ILE A 24 -11.32 2.29 4.59
CA ILE A 24 -10.24 1.31 4.57
C ILE A 24 -9.17 1.65 3.52
N LEU A 25 -9.58 2.22 2.39
CA LEU A 25 -8.65 2.67 1.36
C LEU A 25 -7.89 3.93 1.82
N ALA A 26 -8.59 4.86 2.47
CA ALA A 26 -7.95 6.02 3.07
C ALA A 26 -6.91 5.60 4.13
N HIS A 27 -7.22 4.60 4.93
CA HIS A 27 -6.30 4.04 5.92
C HIS A 27 -5.05 3.44 5.25
N SER A 28 -5.22 2.73 4.13
CA SER A 28 -4.08 2.20 3.37
C SER A 28 -3.18 3.32 2.84
N ALA A 29 -3.76 4.41 2.34
CA ALA A 29 -3.01 5.55 1.85
C ALA A 29 -2.22 6.25 2.99
N GLU A 30 -2.84 6.40 4.15
CA GLU A 30 -2.19 6.95 5.34
C GLU A 30 -1.03 6.05 5.81
N THR A 31 -1.26 4.74 5.80
CA THR A 31 -0.22 3.77 6.17
C THR A 31 0.95 3.84 5.19
N LEU A 32 0.69 3.92 3.89
CA LEU A 32 1.76 4.08 2.89
C LEU A 32 2.56 5.36 3.12
N THR A 33 1.90 6.47 3.43
CA THR A 33 2.57 7.74 3.73
C THR A 33 3.49 7.60 4.94
N SER A 34 3.02 6.93 5.98
CA SER A 34 3.85 6.65 7.17
C SER A 34 5.05 5.77 6.83
N MET A 35 4.85 4.72 6.02
CA MET A 35 5.93 3.85 5.57
C MET A 35 7.00 4.61 4.80
N LEU A 36 6.58 5.50 3.89
CA LEU A 36 7.51 6.31 3.10
C LEU A 36 8.32 7.26 3.98
N ASN A 37 7.68 7.92 4.92
CA ASN A 37 8.38 8.80 5.87
C ASN A 37 9.35 8.01 6.75
N ASP A 38 8.93 6.86 7.24
CA ASP A 38 9.74 6.03 8.12
C ASP A 38 10.93 5.41 7.39
N VAL A 39 10.76 5.00 6.13
CA VAL A 39 11.87 4.43 5.37
C VAL A 39 12.92 5.50 5.04
N ILE A 40 12.50 6.72 4.76
CA ILE A 40 13.42 7.85 4.54
C ILE A 40 14.21 8.12 5.83
N ASN A 41 13.53 8.18 6.96
CA ASN A 41 14.17 8.40 8.25
C ASN A 41 15.11 7.25 8.63
N ALA A 42 14.70 6.01 8.37
CA ALA A 42 15.55 4.84 8.59
C ALA A 42 16.83 4.91 7.77
N PHE A 43 16.73 5.37 6.53
CA PHE A 43 17.91 5.55 5.67
C PHE A 43 18.84 6.64 6.20
N ILE A 44 18.28 7.83 6.52
CA ILE A 44 19.08 8.97 6.98
C ILE A 44 19.79 8.68 8.31
N LEU A 45 19.10 8.01 9.24
CA LEU A 45 19.59 7.77 10.60
C LEU A 45 20.24 6.40 10.76
N SER A 46 20.29 5.59 9.72
CA SER A 46 20.72 4.18 9.78
C SER A 46 20.00 3.42 10.90
N ASP A 47 18.69 3.63 10.99
CA ASP A 47 17.83 3.05 12.04
C ASP A 47 17.24 1.73 11.57
N GLU A 48 17.88 0.63 12.00
CA GLU A 48 17.44 -0.72 11.65
C GLU A 48 16.07 -1.07 12.21
N ALA A 49 15.80 -0.68 13.46
CA ALA A 49 14.51 -0.96 14.10
C ALA A 49 13.36 -0.31 13.31
N LYS A 50 13.56 0.92 12.88
CA LYS A 50 12.56 1.62 12.06
C LYS A 50 12.36 0.95 10.71
N ALA A 51 13.41 0.45 10.09
CA ALA A 51 13.31 -0.30 8.83
C ALA A 51 12.48 -1.58 9.00
N PHE A 52 12.66 -2.30 10.11
CA PHE A 52 11.83 -3.47 10.42
C PHE A 52 10.36 -3.09 10.64
N GLU A 53 10.10 -1.97 11.30
CA GLU A 53 8.72 -1.47 11.49
C GLU A 53 8.03 -1.22 10.14
N VAL A 54 8.75 -0.66 9.16
CA VAL A 54 8.22 -0.44 7.82
C VAL A 54 7.79 -1.76 7.17
N ILE A 55 8.62 -2.80 7.30
CA ILE A 55 8.30 -4.13 6.76
C ILE A 55 7.01 -4.68 7.40
N GLU A 56 6.84 -4.51 8.70
CA GLU A 56 5.64 -4.97 9.40
C GLU A 56 4.39 -4.20 8.99
N MET A 57 4.51 -2.91 8.71
CA MET A 57 3.38 -2.07 8.28
C MET A 57 2.76 -2.54 6.97
N ASP A 58 3.51 -3.21 6.11
CA ASP A 58 3.02 -3.74 4.84
C ASP A 58 1.87 -4.71 5.03
N ASN A 59 1.84 -5.44 6.14
CA ASN A 59 0.75 -6.37 6.46
C ASN A 59 -0.60 -5.66 6.58
N ILE A 60 -0.63 -4.43 7.06
CA ILE A 60 -1.84 -3.63 7.17
C ILE A 60 -2.41 -3.36 5.77
N ILE A 61 -1.55 -2.95 4.85
CA ILE A 61 -1.95 -2.65 3.48
C ILE A 61 -2.41 -3.91 2.75
N ASP A 62 -1.70 -5.02 2.92
CA ASP A 62 -2.09 -6.31 2.35
C ASP A 62 -3.47 -6.76 2.82
N ASN A 63 -3.73 -6.66 4.13
CA ASN A 63 -5.02 -7.00 4.70
C ASN A 63 -6.12 -6.07 4.19
N ASN A 64 -5.86 -4.77 4.14
CA ASN A 64 -6.81 -3.79 3.64
C ASN A 64 -7.14 -4.04 2.17
N ASN A 65 -6.15 -4.39 1.36
CA ASN A 65 -6.36 -4.71 -0.05
C ASN A 65 -7.31 -5.90 -0.23
N ARG A 66 -7.12 -6.95 0.56
CA ARG A 66 -8.02 -8.12 0.54
C ARG A 66 -9.44 -7.74 0.97
N GLU A 67 -9.59 -6.95 2.02
CA GLU A 67 -10.89 -6.54 2.52
C GLU A 67 -11.65 -5.65 1.54
N ILE A 68 -10.95 -4.74 0.86
CA ILE A 68 -11.55 -3.90 -0.19
C ILE A 68 -12.09 -4.77 -1.31
N PHE A 69 -11.30 -5.74 -1.76
CA PHE A 69 -11.73 -6.66 -2.82
C PHE A 69 -13.00 -7.41 -2.42
N ILE A 70 -13.02 -7.98 -1.22
CA ILE A 70 -14.17 -8.75 -0.71
C ILE A 70 -15.40 -7.84 -0.58
N LEU A 71 -15.24 -6.66 -0.01
CA LEU A 71 -16.33 -5.72 0.22
C LEU A 71 -17.03 -5.34 -1.09
N PHE A 72 -16.27 -4.92 -2.09
CA PHE A 72 -16.85 -4.48 -3.36
C PHE A 72 -17.31 -5.63 -4.23
N LYS A 73 -16.68 -6.81 -4.12
CA LYS A 73 -17.16 -8.02 -4.78
C LYS A 73 -18.57 -8.36 -4.30
N GLU A 74 -18.81 -8.31 -2.99
CA GLU A 74 -20.14 -8.58 -2.42
C GLU A 74 -21.16 -7.53 -2.81
N LYS A 75 -20.78 -6.25 -2.79
CA LYS A 75 -21.66 -5.16 -3.23
C LYS A 75 -22.06 -5.31 -4.69
N THR A 76 -21.13 -5.69 -5.55
CA THR A 76 -21.37 -5.87 -6.99
C THR A 76 -22.33 -7.02 -7.25
N LYS A 77 -22.27 -8.10 -6.45
CA LYS A 77 -23.22 -9.19 -6.53
C LYS A 77 -24.65 -8.76 -6.23
N SER A 78 -24.81 -7.86 -5.25
CA SER A 78 -26.12 -7.35 -4.84
C SER A 78 -26.68 -6.33 -5.83
N ASN A 79 -25.79 -5.52 -6.43
CA ASN A 79 -26.16 -4.44 -7.33
C ASN A 79 -25.02 -4.14 -8.30
N SER A 80 -25.26 -4.42 -9.58
CA SER A 80 -24.26 -4.20 -10.64
C SER A 80 -23.84 -2.75 -10.81
N GLU A 81 -24.57 -1.78 -10.26
CA GLU A 81 -24.19 -0.36 -10.27
C GLU A 81 -22.86 -0.13 -9.52
N PHE A 82 -22.49 -1.00 -8.61
CA PHE A 82 -21.23 -0.92 -7.88
C PHE A 82 -20.01 -1.40 -8.69
N LEU A 83 -20.20 -1.92 -9.90
CA LEU A 83 -19.10 -2.48 -10.69
C LEU A 83 -18.01 -1.44 -10.98
N ARG A 84 -18.37 -0.22 -11.32
CA ARG A 84 -17.41 0.86 -11.57
C ARG A 84 -16.59 1.17 -10.33
N GLN A 85 -17.26 1.27 -9.18
CA GLN A 85 -16.59 1.49 -7.90
C GLN A 85 -15.63 0.35 -7.57
N PHE A 86 -16.07 -0.88 -7.79
CA PHE A 86 -15.25 -2.08 -7.61
C PHE A 86 -13.94 -1.96 -8.41
N ILE A 87 -14.04 -1.64 -9.69
CA ILE A 87 -12.86 -1.53 -10.56
C ILE A 87 -11.93 -0.40 -10.09
N VAL A 88 -12.47 0.78 -9.85
CA VAL A 88 -11.67 1.97 -9.48
C VAL A 88 -10.99 1.76 -8.14
N PHE A 89 -11.74 1.38 -7.12
CA PHE A 89 -11.18 1.29 -5.77
C PHE A 89 -10.25 0.09 -5.59
N THR A 90 -10.53 -1.04 -6.25
CA THR A 90 -9.61 -2.17 -6.22
C THR A 90 -8.31 -1.86 -6.98
N ASN A 91 -8.37 -1.10 -8.06
CA ASN A 91 -7.18 -0.67 -8.77
C ASN A 91 -6.33 0.28 -7.92
N ILE A 92 -6.94 1.28 -7.28
CA ILE A 92 -6.21 2.19 -6.38
C ILE A 92 -5.56 1.38 -5.25
N SER A 93 -6.31 0.49 -4.64
CA SER A 93 -5.80 -0.36 -3.55
C SER A 93 -4.60 -1.20 -3.98
N ARG A 94 -4.66 -1.75 -5.19
CA ARG A 94 -3.57 -2.55 -5.74
C ARG A 94 -2.31 -1.72 -5.96
N TYR A 95 -2.44 -0.51 -6.47
CA TYR A 95 -1.28 0.36 -6.68
C TYR A 95 -0.68 0.84 -5.37
N VAL A 96 -1.51 1.08 -4.36
CA VAL A 96 -1.03 1.38 -3.00
C VAL A 96 -0.24 0.18 -2.44
N GLU A 97 -0.75 -1.03 -2.61
CA GLU A 97 -0.06 -2.26 -2.19
C GLU A 97 1.30 -2.40 -2.88
N ARG A 98 1.35 -2.17 -4.19
CA ARG A 98 2.62 -2.26 -4.95
C ARG A 98 3.62 -1.20 -4.50
N ALA A 99 3.16 0.01 -4.23
CA ALA A 99 4.03 1.06 -3.70
C ALA A 99 4.56 0.68 -2.31
N ALA A 100 3.74 0.07 -1.48
CA ALA A 100 4.15 -0.44 -0.18
C ALA A 100 5.20 -1.55 -0.32
N ASP A 101 5.02 -2.49 -1.25
CA ASP A 101 6.00 -3.54 -1.52
C ASP A 101 7.37 -2.96 -1.93
N HIS A 102 7.39 -1.93 -2.77
CA HIS A 102 8.63 -1.24 -3.11
C HIS A 102 9.26 -0.57 -1.89
N THR A 103 8.44 -0.03 -1.01
CA THR A 103 8.93 0.61 0.23
C THR A 103 9.54 -0.43 1.17
N THR A 104 8.95 -1.63 1.28
CA THR A 104 9.54 -2.72 2.05
C THR A 104 10.85 -3.19 1.46
N ASN A 105 10.97 -3.24 0.13
CA ASN A 105 12.23 -3.58 -0.52
C ASN A 105 13.34 -2.59 -0.16
N ILE A 106 13.02 -1.31 -0.11
CA ILE A 106 13.98 -0.27 0.33
C ILE A 106 14.37 -0.51 1.79
N ALA A 107 13.41 -0.82 2.66
CA ALA A 107 13.68 -1.12 4.06
C ALA A 107 14.60 -2.33 4.23
N GLU A 108 14.38 -3.39 3.45
CA GLU A 108 15.24 -4.57 3.44
C GLU A 108 16.66 -4.22 2.99
N ASP A 109 16.81 -3.37 1.98
CA ASP A 109 18.11 -2.92 1.50
C ASP A 109 18.84 -2.09 2.55
N ILE A 110 18.12 -1.27 3.31
CA ILE A 110 18.68 -0.49 4.43
C ILE A 110 19.24 -1.45 5.50
N ILE A 111 18.44 -2.44 5.89
CA ILE A 111 18.86 -3.45 6.88
C ILE A 111 20.09 -4.20 6.37
N PHE A 112 20.12 -4.57 5.10
CA PHE A 112 21.27 -5.23 4.50
C PHE A 112 22.53 -4.35 4.56
N GLN A 113 22.42 -3.07 4.26
CA GLN A 113 23.55 -2.14 4.33
C GLN A 113 24.08 -2.00 5.75
N ILE A 114 23.19 -1.97 6.75
CA ILE A 114 23.59 -1.83 8.16
C ILE A 114 24.26 -3.11 8.67
N ASN A 115 23.69 -4.27 8.34
CA ASN A 115 24.11 -5.56 8.93
C ASN A 115 25.00 -6.39 8.03
N GLY A 116 25.15 -6.04 6.76
CA GLY A 116 25.84 -6.85 5.79
C GLY A 116 25.10 -8.17 5.47
N LYS A 117 23.76 -8.21 5.68
CA LYS A 117 22.93 -9.40 5.45
C LYS A 117 21.89 -9.12 4.39
N ILE A 118 21.53 -10.16 3.61
CA ILE A 118 20.41 -10.12 2.69
C ILE A 118 19.18 -10.64 3.44
N VAL A 119 18.33 -9.74 3.93
CA VAL A 119 17.18 -10.08 4.79
C VAL A 119 16.16 -10.97 4.09
N ARG A 120 15.89 -10.74 2.78
CA ARG A 120 14.93 -11.55 2.02
C ARG A 120 15.40 -12.99 1.78
N HIS A 121 16.67 -13.29 2.04
CA HIS A 121 17.27 -14.61 1.87
C HIS A 121 17.98 -15.08 3.13
N ASP A 122 17.49 -14.66 4.27
CA ASP A 122 18.15 -14.80 5.57
C ASP A 122 18.13 -16.21 6.15
N GLU A 123 17.93 -17.23 5.36
CA GLU A 123 17.86 -18.60 5.89
C GLU A 123 19.20 -19.14 6.38
N ASN A 124 20.32 -18.54 5.98
CA ASN A 124 21.65 -19.10 6.24
C ASN A 124 22.70 -18.07 6.65
N ILE A 125 22.26 -16.90 7.05
CA ILE A 125 23.15 -15.84 7.46
C ILE A 125 22.92 -15.51 8.93
#